data_6468529ff84a7515fbf2f9b352dd59a4
#
_entry.id   6468529ff84a7515fbf2f9b352dd59a4
#
_cell.length_a   1.000
_cell.length_b   1.000
_cell.length_c   1.000
_cell.angle_alpha   90.00
_cell.angle_beta   90.00
_cell.angle_gamma   90.00
#
_symmetry.space_group_name_H-M   'P 1'
#
loop_
_entity.id
_entity.type
_entity.pdbx_description
1 polymer ?
#
loop_
_entity_poly.entity_id
_entity_poly.type
_entity_poly.pdbx_seq_one_letter_code
_entity_poly.pdbx_strand_id
1 'polypeptide(L)'
;MVMADLARLIHTPLEIDWMAVSSYGASTKSSGVVRILKDLDSDLGGRDVLIVEDVIDSGLTLDWLTRNLSSRGAASVEIAALLRKPEAAKVAVDVKYVGFDIPNDFVVGYGLDYAEKYRNLPFVGTLAPHVYQ
;
A
#
# COMPACT_ATOMS: atom_id res chain seq x y z
N MET A 1 2.51 -6.15 8.42
CA MET A 1 2.46 -7.63 8.46
C MET A 1 3.02 -8.22 7.17
N VAL A 2 2.44 -7.92 6.02
CA VAL A 2 2.87 -8.49 4.73
C VAL A 2 4.34 -8.21 4.43
N MET A 3 4.84 -7.02 4.72
CA MET A 3 6.24 -6.67 4.46
C MET A 3 7.21 -7.55 5.25
N ALA A 4 6.93 -7.80 6.51
CA ALA A 4 7.76 -8.65 7.35
C ALA A 4 7.76 -10.10 6.85
N ASP A 5 6.62 -10.63 6.49
CA ASP A 5 6.51 -11.99 5.98
C ASP A 5 7.16 -12.13 4.60
N LEU A 6 6.94 -11.15 3.71
CA LEU A 6 7.54 -11.14 2.38
C LEU A 6 9.06 -11.03 2.45
N ALA A 7 9.57 -10.12 3.27
CA ALA A 7 11.01 -9.89 3.40
C ALA A 7 11.77 -11.16 3.79
N ARG A 8 11.20 -11.98 4.69
CA ARG A 8 11.82 -13.24 5.10
C ARG A 8 11.87 -14.31 4.02
N LEU A 9 11.07 -14.16 2.97
CA LEU A 9 11.03 -15.09 1.83
C LEU A 9 11.91 -14.64 0.65
N ILE A 10 12.42 -13.43 0.69
CA ILE A 10 13.32 -12.91 -0.34
C ILE A 10 14.75 -13.29 0.04
N HIS A 11 15.45 -13.97 -0.86
CA HIS A 11 16.80 -14.49 -0.60
C HIS A 11 17.93 -13.52 -0.99
N THR A 12 17.61 -12.44 -1.67
CA THR A 12 18.57 -11.39 -1.99
C THR A 12 18.72 -10.45 -0.79
N PRO A 13 19.95 -9.99 -0.46
CA PRO A 13 20.11 -8.96 0.56
C PRO A 13 19.27 -7.73 0.27
N LEU A 14 18.60 -7.21 1.28
CA LEU A 14 17.71 -6.06 1.15
C LEU A 14 17.79 -5.18 2.38
N GLU A 15 17.38 -3.92 2.20
CA GLU A 15 17.13 -2.97 3.28
C GLU A 15 15.64 -2.75 3.40
N ILE A 16 15.17 -2.49 4.60
CA ILE A 16 13.76 -2.19 4.89
C ILE A 16 13.67 -0.76 5.37
N ASP A 17 12.75 -0.02 4.79
CA ASP A 17 12.43 1.34 5.20
C ASP A 17 10.92 1.54 5.20
N TRP A 18 10.45 2.55 5.88
CA TRP A 18 9.03 2.84 6.05
C TRP A 18 8.71 4.26 5.62
N MET A 19 7.58 4.42 5.00
CA MET A 19 7.05 5.72 4.62
C MET A 19 5.58 5.79 5.02
N ALA A 20 5.20 6.88 5.66
CA ALA A 20 3.80 7.13 6.03
C ALA A 20 3.31 8.33 5.24
N VAL A 21 2.24 8.13 4.48
CA VAL A 21 1.59 9.17 3.70
C VAL A 21 0.10 9.21 4.02
N SER A 22 -0.50 10.38 3.91
CA SER A 22 -1.95 10.53 4.01
C SER A 22 -2.47 11.18 2.75
N SER A 23 -3.59 10.68 2.24
CA SER A 23 -4.36 11.38 1.23
C SER A 23 -5.11 12.52 1.92
N TYR A 24 -4.76 13.75 1.59
CA TYR A 24 -5.43 14.92 2.15
C TYR A 24 -6.86 15.00 1.60
N GLY A 25 -7.84 14.99 2.51
CA GLY A 25 -9.25 15.06 2.18
C GLY A 25 -9.89 13.68 2.11
N ALA A 26 -10.26 13.12 3.26
CA ALA A 26 -11.21 12.01 3.38
C ALA A 26 -12.61 12.39 2.87
N SER A 27 -12.81 13.62 2.45
CA SER A 27 -14.00 14.04 1.76
C SER A 27 -13.88 13.64 0.29
N THR A 28 -14.93 13.15 -0.24
CA THR A 28 -15.28 12.62 -1.54
C THR A 28 -14.71 13.30 -2.80
N LYS A 29 -13.90 14.33 -2.65
CA LYS A 29 -13.17 15.00 -3.72
C LYS A 29 -11.68 14.92 -3.39
N SER A 30 -11.06 13.83 -3.78
CA SER A 30 -9.62 13.72 -3.69
C SER A 30 -9.00 14.81 -4.57
N SER A 31 -8.36 15.77 -3.95
CA SER A 31 -7.61 16.81 -4.65
C SER A 31 -6.30 16.29 -5.25
N GLY A 32 -6.00 15.00 -5.10
CA GLY A 32 -4.73 14.41 -5.51
C GLY A 32 -3.55 14.85 -4.65
N VAL A 33 -3.78 15.60 -3.58
CA VAL A 33 -2.71 16.05 -2.69
C VAL A 33 -2.38 14.95 -1.69
N VAL A 34 -1.11 14.54 -1.69
CA VAL A 34 -0.58 13.56 -0.75
C VAL A 34 0.37 14.27 0.20
N ARG A 35 0.18 14.05 1.49
CA ARG A 35 1.05 14.57 2.53
C ARG A 35 1.94 13.47 3.07
N ILE A 36 3.24 13.74 3.12
CA ILE A 36 4.21 12.83 3.74
C ILE A 36 4.22 13.09 5.24
N LEU A 37 3.85 12.09 6.04
CA LEU A 37 3.88 12.14 7.49
C LEU A 37 5.20 11.65 8.04
N LYS A 38 5.75 10.60 7.44
CA LYS A 38 7.10 10.09 7.69
C LYS A 38 7.73 9.79 6.34
N ASP A 39 8.90 10.37 6.12
CA ASP A 39 9.67 10.10 4.90
C ASP A 39 10.69 8.98 5.13
N LEU A 40 11.26 8.50 4.03
CA LEU A 40 12.32 7.49 4.05
C LEU A 40 13.57 8.05 4.74
N ASP A 41 14.27 7.18 5.42
CA ASP A 41 15.54 7.50 6.07
C ASP A 41 16.73 7.35 5.12
N SER A 42 16.57 6.57 4.04
CA SER A 42 17.64 6.23 3.11
C SER A 42 17.51 6.97 1.79
N ASP A 43 18.64 7.24 1.14
CA ASP A 43 18.72 7.74 -0.23
C ASP A 43 18.40 6.60 -1.20
N LEU A 44 17.60 6.91 -2.22
CA LEU A 44 17.16 5.94 -3.25
C LEU A 44 18.03 5.96 -4.51
N GLY A 45 19.01 6.86 -4.59
CA GLY A 45 19.83 7.03 -5.81
C GLY A 45 20.43 5.72 -6.30
N GLY A 46 20.09 5.30 -7.52
CA GLY A 46 20.61 4.11 -8.15
C GLY A 46 20.12 2.78 -7.58
N ARG A 47 19.14 2.80 -6.69
CA ARG A 47 18.62 1.59 -6.03
C ARG A 47 17.35 1.08 -6.68
N ASP A 48 17.16 -0.23 -6.63
CA ASP A 48 15.91 -0.87 -6.99
C ASP A 48 14.98 -0.84 -5.78
N VAL A 49 13.77 -0.31 -5.96
CA VAL A 49 12.80 -0.11 -4.88
C VAL A 49 11.58 -0.98 -5.12
N LEU A 50 11.20 -1.74 -4.10
CA LEU A 50 9.95 -2.48 -4.07
C LEU A 50 9.03 -1.84 -3.04
N ILE A 51 7.91 -1.27 -3.51
CA ILE A 51 6.85 -0.78 -2.65
C ILE A 51 5.98 -1.98 -2.25
N VAL A 52 5.81 -2.18 -0.96
CA VAL A 52 4.95 -3.26 -0.45
C VAL A 52 3.72 -2.65 0.19
N GLU A 53 2.56 -2.98 -0.35
CA GLU A 53 1.26 -2.50 0.12
C GLU A 53 0.38 -3.66 0.57
N ASP A 54 -0.41 -3.42 1.60
CA ASP A 54 -1.39 -4.40 2.08
C ASP A 54 -2.62 -4.46 1.17
N VAL A 55 -3.19 -3.31 0.83
CA VAL A 55 -4.36 -3.23 -0.05
C VAL A 55 -4.28 -2.01 -0.96
N ILE A 56 -4.64 -2.19 -2.22
CA ILE A 56 -4.78 -1.10 -3.20
C ILE A 56 -6.26 -0.89 -3.49
N ASP A 57 -6.71 0.33 -3.22
CA ASP A 57 -8.06 0.80 -3.49
C ASP A 57 -8.11 1.65 -4.77
N SER A 58 -8.17 2.97 -4.62
CA SER A 58 -8.26 3.90 -5.76
C SER A 58 -7.00 3.96 -6.60
N GLY A 59 -5.86 3.68 -6.03
CA GLY A 59 -4.55 3.79 -6.66
C GLY A 59 -3.96 5.19 -6.68
N LEU A 60 -4.69 6.22 -6.23
CA LEU A 60 -4.25 7.60 -6.31
C LEU A 60 -2.98 7.87 -5.50
N THR A 61 -2.96 7.42 -4.25
CA THR A 61 -1.78 7.58 -3.38
C THR A 61 -0.58 6.83 -3.94
N LEU A 62 -0.81 5.63 -4.42
CA LEU A 62 0.26 4.77 -4.93
C LEU A 62 0.83 5.31 -6.25
N ASP A 63 0.00 5.84 -7.12
CA ASP A 63 0.45 6.51 -8.35
C ASP A 63 1.34 7.72 -8.02
N TRP A 64 0.91 8.56 -7.09
CA TRP A 64 1.73 9.67 -6.61
C TRP A 64 3.06 9.19 -6.02
N LEU A 65 2.99 8.16 -5.18
CA LEU A 65 4.16 7.62 -4.49
C LEU A 65 5.19 7.06 -5.47
N THR A 66 4.74 6.32 -6.47
CA THR A 66 5.60 5.77 -7.52
C THR A 66 6.34 6.88 -8.26
N ARG A 67 5.64 7.92 -8.64
CA ARG A 67 6.25 9.09 -9.30
C ARG A 67 7.23 9.81 -8.39
N ASN A 68 6.87 9.99 -7.13
CA ASN A 68 7.73 10.65 -6.13
C ASN A 68 9.04 9.87 -5.93
N LEU A 69 8.96 8.57 -5.71
CA LEU A 69 10.15 7.74 -5.50
C LEU A 69 11.01 7.65 -6.76
N SER A 70 10.40 7.57 -7.93
CA SER A 70 11.13 7.61 -9.20
C SER A 70 11.89 8.92 -9.38
N SER A 71 11.32 10.05 -8.95
CA SER A 71 11.96 11.37 -9.03
C SER A 71 13.18 11.51 -8.12
N ARG A 72 13.33 10.62 -7.15
CA ARG A 72 14.50 10.60 -6.24
C ARG A 72 15.71 9.85 -6.79
N GLY A 73 15.68 9.45 -8.07
CA GLY A 73 16.80 8.79 -8.73
C GLY A 73 16.88 7.29 -8.52
N ALA A 74 15.79 6.65 -8.11
CA ALA A 74 15.73 5.19 -8.02
C ALA A 74 15.99 4.56 -9.40
N ALA A 75 16.74 3.46 -9.43
CA ALA A 75 17.00 2.73 -10.66
C ALA A 75 15.73 2.05 -11.19
N SER A 76 14.89 1.57 -10.28
CA SER A 76 13.57 1.03 -10.61
C SER A 76 12.63 1.18 -9.41
N VAL A 77 11.34 1.26 -9.69
CA VAL A 77 10.27 1.26 -8.67
C VAL A 77 9.22 0.28 -9.12
N GLU A 78 9.04 -0.78 -8.37
CA GLU A 78 8.02 -1.80 -8.62
C GLU A 78 7.11 -1.90 -7.40
N ILE A 79 5.93 -2.49 -7.59
CA ILE A 79 4.90 -2.60 -6.55
C ILE A 79 4.51 -4.05 -6.34
N ALA A 80 4.47 -4.44 -5.08
CA ALA A 80 3.88 -5.70 -4.63
C ALA A 80 2.71 -5.37 -3.69
N ALA A 81 1.52 -5.87 -4.01
CA ALA A 81 0.33 -5.70 -3.20
C ALA A 81 -0.21 -7.06 -2.77
N LEU A 82 -0.57 -7.18 -1.49
CA LEU A 82 -1.24 -8.39 -1.02
C LEU A 82 -2.64 -8.47 -1.62
N LEU A 83 -3.40 -7.39 -1.51
CA LEU A 83 -4.78 -7.30 -1.99
C LEU A 83 -4.92 -6.13 -2.96
N ARG A 84 -5.72 -6.35 -4.00
CA ARG A 84 -6.09 -5.29 -4.95
C ARG A 84 -7.60 -5.34 -5.18
N LYS A 85 -8.23 -4.17 -5.21
CA LYS A 85 -9.66 -4.01 -5.50
C LYS A 85 -9.81 -3.37 -6.88
N PRO A 86 -9.88 -4.15 -7.97
CA PRO A 86 -9.93 -3.57 -9.32
C PRO A 86 -11.12 -2.65 -9.56
N GLU A 87 -12.26 -2.96 -8.94
CA GLU A 87 -13.49 -2.16 -9.07
C GLU A 87 -13.38 -0.77 -8.42
N ALA A 88 -12.48 -0.59 -7.46
CA ALA A 88 -12.27 0.68 -6.78
C ALA A 88 -11.25 1.58 -7.48
N ALA A 89 -10.56 1.10 -8.50
CA ALA A 89 -9.50 1.82 -9.17
C ALA A 89 -10.02 3.10 -9.86
N LYS A 90 -9.37 4.22 -9.55
CA LYS A 90 -9.63 5.52 -10.19
C LYS A 90 -8.54 5.90 -11.18
N VAL A 91 -7.35 5.36 -11.01
CA VAL A 91 -6.21 5.52 -11.91
C VAL A 91 -5.59 4.17 -12.17
N ALA A 92 -4.99 4.01 -13.35
CA ALA A 92 -4.23 2.81 -13.68
C ALA A 92 -2.88 2.87 -12.98
N VAL A 93 -2.58 1.87 -12.16
CA VAL A 93 -1.28 1.69 -11.53
C VAL A 93 -0.75 0.34 -11.96
N ASP A 94 0.48 0.31 -12.45
CA ASP A 94 1.15 -0.92 -12.81
C ASP A 94 1.66 -1.63 -11.55
N VAL A 95 0.94 -2.66 -11.13
CA VAL A 95 1.29 -3.47 -9.97
C VAL A 95 1.89 -4.77 -10.47
N LYS A 96 3.18 -4.92 -10.27
CA LYS A 96 3.91 -6.07 -10.82
C LYS A 96 3.56 -7.37 -10.13
N TYR A 97 3.40 -7.33 -8.81
CA TYR A 97 3.12 -8.52 -8.01
C TYR A 97 1.81 -8.32 -7.25
N VAL A 98 0.80 -9.09 -7.57
CA VAL A 98 -0.51 -9.05 -6.90
C VAL A 98 -0.77 -10.39 -6.23
N GLY A 99 -1.03 -10.36 -4.93
CA GLY A 99 -1.43 -11.55 -4.21
C GLY A 99 -2.82 -12.01 -4.60
N PHE A 100 -3.81 -11.15 -4.36
CA PHE A 100 -5.22 -11.47 -4.64
C PHE A 100 -5.97 -10.24 -5.14
N ASP A 101 -6.77 -10.42 -6.19
CA ASP A 101 -7.81 -9.47 -6.54
C ASP A 101 -9.06 -9.81 -5.74
N ILE A 102 -9.66 -8.80 -5.10
CA ILE A 102 -10.83 -8.97 -4.24
C ILE A 102 -11.94 -8.00 -4.66
N PRO A 103 -13.21 -8.31 -4.32
CA PRO A 103 -14.30 -7.36 -4.49
C PRO A 103 -14.09 -6.11 -3.64
N ASN A 104 -14.87 -5.06 -3.92
CA ASN A 104 -14.79 -3.80 -3.16
C ASN A 104 -15.48 -3.92 -1.80
N ASP A 105 -15.06 -4.88 -1.00
CA ASP A 105 -15.55 -5.11 0.35
C ASP A 105 -14.61 -4.47 1.38
N PHE A 106 -15.12 -4.21 2.56
CA PHE A 106 -14.31 -3.74 3.68
C PHE A 106 -13.63 -4.93 4.35
N VAL A 107 -12.31 -4.96 4.29
CA VAL A 107 -11.49 -6.06 4.81
C VAL A 107 -10.69 -5.64 6.03
N VAL A 108 -10.51 -6.58 6.95
CA VAL A 108 -9.76 -6.39 8.20
C VAL A 108 -8.88 -7.61 8.47
N GLY A 109 -7.93 -7.45 9.36
CA GLY A 109 -7.02 -8.50 9.76
C GLY A 109 -5.69 -8.45 9.01
N TYR A 110 -4.73 -9.16 9.51
CA TYR A 110 -3.36 -9.20 8.99
C TYR A 110 -2.75 -7.80 8.85
N GLY A 111 -3.01 -6.95 9.85
CA GLY A 111 -2.57 -5.55 9.90
C GLY A 111 -3.64 -4.54 9.49
N LEU A 112 -4.66 -4.95 8.74
CA LEU A 112 -5.76 -4.07 8.34
C LEU A 112 -6.73 -3.87 9.50
N ASP A 113 -7.24 -2.64 9.64
CA ASP A 113 -8.05 -2.26 10.78
C ASP A 113 -9.43 -1.72 10.43
N TYR A 114 -10.27 -1.72 11.45
CA TYR A 114 -11.45 -0.87 11.56
C TYR A 114 -11.42 -0.18 12.93
N ALA A 115 -11.32 1.13 12.93
CA ALA A 115 -11.23 1.94 14.16
C ALA A 115 -10.15 1.42 15.12
N GLU A 116 -8.98 1.09 14.61
CA GLU A 116 -7.81 0.53 15.30
C GLU A 116 -8.04 -0.89 15.87
N LYS A 117 -9.09 -1.57 15.44
CA LYS A 117 -9.40 -2.94 15.85
C LYS A 117 -9.10 -3.93 14.71
N TYR A 118 -8.88 -5.18 15.08
CA TYR A 118 -8.76 -6.34 14.19
C TYR A 118 -7.40 -6.50 13.49
N ARG A 119 -6.45 -5.60 13.69
CA ARG A 119 -5.11 -5.72 13.08
C ARG A 119 -4.42 -7.03 13.42
N ASN A 120 -4.69 -7.58 14.59
CA ASN A 120 -4.02 -8.78 15.13
C ASN A 120 -4.65 -10.10 14.67
N LEU A 121 -5.68 -10.07 13.85
CA LEU A 121 -6.21 -11.31 13.27
C LEU A 121 -5.16 -11.92 12.34
N PRO A 122 -4.90 -13.24 12.43
CA PRO A 122 -3.88 -13.89 11.61
C PRO A 122 -4.32 -14.18 10.18
N PHE A 123 -5.48 -13.70 9.81
CA PHE A 123 -6.07 -13.83 8.48
C PHE A 123 -6.70 -12.51 8.05
N VAL A 124 -7.02 -12.39 6.76
CA VAL A 124 -7.82 -11.30 6.22
C VAL A 124 -9.28 -11.76 6.14
N GLY A 125 -10.18 -10.97 6.66
CA GLY A 125 -11.61 -11.25 6.62
C GLY A 125 -12.41 -10.03 6.19
N THR A 126 -13.63 -10.28 5.75
CA THR A 126 -14.59 -9.22 5.41
C THR A 126 -15.35 -8.80 6.66
N LEU A 127 -15.41 -7.50 6.91
CA LEU A 127 -16.19 -6.97 8.02
C LEU A 127 -17.66 -6.94 7.63
N ALA A 128 -18.53 -7.42 8.51
CA ALA A 128 -19.95 -7.43 8.25
C ALA A 128 -20.49 -5.99 8.09
N PRO A 129 -21.34 -5.72 7.09
CA PRO A 129 -21.78 -4.35 6.79
C PRO A 129 -22.40 -3.60 7.98
N HIS A 130 -23.13 -4.31 8.85
CA HIS A 130 -23.76 -3.67 10.02
C HIS A 130 -22.78 -3.14 11.06
N VAL A 131 -21.50 -3.51 10.98
CA VAL A 131 -20.49 -3.07 11.94
C VAL A 131 -19.94 -1.69 11.59
N TYR A 132 -19.87 -1.36 10.29
CA TYR A 132 -19.28 -0.10 9.82
C TYR A 132 -20.28 0.84 9.13
N GLN A 133 -21.54 0.48 9.10
CA GLN A 133 -22.63 1.34 8.61
C GLN A 133 -23.25 2.13 9.74
#